data_74e25321e1e2763bd612dd4d8fff0409
#
_entry.id   74e25321e1e2763bd612dd4d8fff0409
#
_cell.length_a   1.000
_cell.length_b   1.000
_cell.length_c   1.000
_cell.angle_alpha   90.00
_cell.angle_beta   90.00
_cell.angle_gamma   90.00
#
_symmetry.space_group_name_H-M   'P 1'
#
loop_
_entity.id
_entity.type
_entity.pdbx_description
1 polymer ?
#
loop_
_entity_poly.entity_id
_entity_poly.type
_entity_poly.pdbx_seq_one_letter_code
_entity_poly.pdbx_strand_id
1 'polypeptide(L)' 'SLNERERQIIELRFGVNRVENKELTQKEVADILGISQSYISRLEKKIMARLKKEIQKMA' A
#
# COMPACT_ATOMS: atom_id res chain seq x y z
N SER A 1 -8.17 9.76 4.77
CA SER A 1 -8.48 8.42 4.27
C SER A 1 -7.77 8.14 2.95
N LEU A 2 -7.63 6.89 2.62
CA LEU A 2 -6.96 6.45 1.41
C LEU A 2 -7.94 6.41 0.24
N ASN A 3 -7.45 6.72 -0.97
CA ASN A 3 -8.27 6.53 -2.15
C ASN A 3 -8.28 5.05 -2.52
N GLU A 4 -9.09 4.68 -3.52
CA GLU A 4 -9.26 3.28 -3.88
C GLU A 4 -7.96 2.64 -4.35
N ARG A 5 -7.16 3.35 -5.15
CA ARG A 5 -5.89 2.81 -5.64
C ARG A 5 -4.91 2.58 -4.50
N GLU A 6 -4.83 3.53 -3.58
CA GLU A 6 -3.96 3.39 -2.42
C GLU A 6 -4.37 2.21 -1.55
N ARG A 7 -5.67 2.02 -1.36
CA ARG A 7 -6.18 0.90 -0.58
C ARG A 7 -5.87 -0.43 -1.25
N GLN A 8 -6.01 -0.52 -2.58
CA GLN A 8 -5.68 -1.73 -3.32
C GLN A 8 -4.21 -2.12 -3.12
N ILE A 9 -3.33 -1.15 -3.20
CA ILE A 9 -1.91 -1.40 -3.04
C ILE A 9 -1.59 -1.91 -1.64
N ILE A 10 -2.17 -1.28 -0.63
CA ILE A 10 -1.96 -1.70 0.76
C ILE A 10 -2.51 -3.11 0.99
N GLU A 11 -3.69 -3.42 0.49
CA GLU A 11 -4.28 -4.74 0.66
C GLU A 11 -3.42 -5.82 -0.01
N LEU A 12 -2.91 -5.55 -1.19
CA LEU A 12 -2.08 -6.52 -1.89
C LEU A 12 -0.71 -6.66 -1.25
N ARG A 13 -0.10 -5.54 -0.84
CA ARG A 13 1.23 -5.56 -0.25
C ARG A 13 1.26 -6.24 1.12
N PHE A 14 0.25 -6.01 1.92
CA PHE A 14 0.24 -6.48 3.31
C PHE A 14 -0.76 -7.60 3.56
N GLY A 15 -1.46 -8.05 2.53
CA GLY A 15 -2.34 -9.21 2.63
C GLY A 15 -3.51 -9.06 3.59
N VAL A 16 -4.00 -7.83 3.79
CA VAL A 16 -5.01 -7.55 4.81
C VAL A 16 -6.30 -8.33 4.59
N ASN A 17 -6.76 -8.47 3.37
CA ASN A 17 -8.03 -9.12 3.06
C ASN A 17 -7.87 -10.39 2.23
N ARG A 18 -6.73 -11.06 2.33
CA ARG A 18 -6.47 -12.26 1.54
C ARG A 18 -6.66 -13.51 2.37
N VAL A 19 -7.25 -14.52 1.74
CA VAL A 19 -7.52 -15.79 2.42
C VAL A 19 -6.24 -16.41 2.97
N GLU A 20 -5.17 -16.34 2.20
CA GLU A 20 -3.88 -16.91 2.60
C GLU A 20 -3.04 -15.96 3.44
N ASN A 21 -3.49 -14.73 3.58
CA ASN A 21 -2.78 -13.70 4.33
C ASN A 21 -1.33 -13.55 3.92
N LYS A 22 -1.08 -13.67 2.64
CA LYS A 22 0.28 -13.64 2.07
C LYS A 22 0.63 -12.25 1.57
N GLU A 23 1.74 -11.70 2.03
CA GLU A 23 2.22 -10.41 1.58
C GLU A 23 2.87 -10.54 0.20
N LEU A 24 2.65 -9.54 -0.65
CA LEU A 24 3.25 -9.48 -1.97
C LEU A 24 4.37 -8.43 -2.00
N THR A 25 5.36 -8.66 -2.83
CA THR A 25 6.41 -7.66 -3.03
C THR A 25 5.89 -6.51 -3.88
N GLN A 26 6.61 -5.39 -3.87
CA GLN A 26 6.24 -4.24 -4.71
C GLN A 26 6.19 -4.64 -6.18
N LYS A 27 7.13 -5.48 -6.62
CA LYS A 27 7.16 -5.93 -8.00
C LYS A 27 5.93 -6.75 -8.36
N GLU A 28 5.53 -7.64 -7.45
CA GLU A 28 4.35 -8.47 -7.68
C GLU A 28 3.08 -7.61 -7.77
N VAL A 29 2.94 -6.64 -6.90
CA VAL A 29 1.79 -5.74 -6.93
C VAL A 29 1.79 -4.91 -8.22
N ALA A 30 2.97 -4.43 -8.63
CA ALA A 30 3.10 -3.67 -9.87
C ALA A 30 2.65 -4.51 -11.07
N ASP A 31 3.07 -5.77 -11.11
CA ASP A 31 2.70 -6.68 -12.19
C ASP A 31 1.19 -6.92 -12.22
N ILE A 32 0.59 -7.15 -11.05
CA ILE A 32 -0.84 -7.41 -10.95
C ILE A 32 -1.66 -6.20 -11.41
N LEU A 33 -1.26 -5.01 -11.00
CA LEU A 33 -2.00 -3.79 -11.30
C LEU A 33 -1.62 -3.16 -12.64
N GLY A 34 -0.54 -3.64 -13.28
CA GLY A 34 -0.09 -3.10 -14.54
C GLY A 34 0.52 -1.71 -14.43
N ILE A 35 1.17 -1.42 -13.33
CA ILE A 35 1.81 -0.12 -13.09
C ILE A 35 3.28 -0.34 -12.74
N SER A 36 4.05 0.76 -12.68
CA SER A 36 5.47 0.64 -12.40
C SER A 36 5.75 0.42 -10.92
N GLN A 37 6.82 -0.31 -10.63
CA GLN A 37 7.26 -0.53 -9.26
C GLN A 37 7.67 0.79 -8.60
N SER A 38 8.28 1.69 -9.37
CA SER A 38 8.67 3.00 -8.85
C SER A 38 7.47 3.79 -8.35
N TYR A 39 6.35 3.70 -9.07
CA TYR A 39 5.12 4.34 -8.66
C TYR A 39 4.62 3.80 -7.32
N ILE A 40 4.65 2.46 -7.17
CA ILE A 40 4.23 1.82 -5.92
C ILE A 40 5.12 2.26 -4.77
N SER A 41 6.43 2.30 -5.00
CA SER A 41 7.38 2.72 -3.97
C SER A 41 7.06 4.14 -3.50
N ARG A 42 6.80 5.05 -4.42
CA ARG A 42 6.45 6.42 -4.07
C ARG A 42 5.12 6.51 -3.34
N LEU A 43 4.13 5.72 -3.76
CA LEU A 43 2.84 5.68 -3.08
C LEU A 43 2.96 5.15 -1.66
N GLU A 44 3.73 4.10 -1.46
CA GLU A 44 3.93 3.55 -0.12
C GLU A 44 4.55 4.58 0.82
N LYS A 45 5.56 5.31 0.34
CA LYS A 45 6.18 6.36 1.15
C LYS A 45 5.18 7.45 1.52
N LYS A 46 4.35 7.83 0.55
CA LYS A 46 3.33 8.86 0.77
C LYS A 46 2.30 8.38 1.78
N ILE A 47 1.86 7.14 1.66
CA ILE A 47 0.87 6.56 2.56
C ILE A 47 1.44 6.45 3.98
N MET A 48 2.66 5.96 4.11
CA MET A 48 3.28 5.83 5.42
C MET A 48 3.48 7.17 6.10
N ALA A 49 3.85 8.20 5.33
CA ALA A 49 4.00 9.54 5.88
C ALA A 49 2.66 10.07 6.39
N ARG A 50 1.59 9.84 5.63
CA ARG A 50 0.26 10.26 6.04
C ARG A 50 -0.19 9.55 7.30
N LEU A 51 0.00 8.24 7.37
CA LEU A 51 -0.39 7.46 8.55
C LEU A 51 0.39 7.90 9.79
N LYS A 52 1.68 8.13 9.63
CA LYS A 52 2.52 8.60 10.73
C LYS A 52 2.02 9.94 11.25
N LYS A 53 1.64 10.84 10.34
CA LYS A 53 1.13 12.14 10.71
C LYS A 53 -0.19 12.04 11.48
N GLU A 54 -1.08 11.14 11.05
CA GLU A 54 -2.35 10.93 11.73
C GLU A 54 -2.15 10.35 13.13
N ILE A 55 -1.22 9.41 13.26
CA ILE A 55 -0.90 8.82 14.56
C ILE A 55 -0.36 9.89 15.52
N GLN A 56 0.48 10.79 15.02
CA GLN A 56 1.02 11.86 15.84
C GLN A 56 -0.07 12.81 16.32
N LYS A 57 -1.07 13.05 15.49
CA LYS A 57 -2.20 13.90 15.90
C LYS A 57 -3.03 13.25 16.98
N MET A 58 -3.11 11.94 16.98
CA MET A 58 -3.90 11.22 17.98
C MET A 58 -3.18 11.08 19.32
N ALA A 59 -1.88 11.23 19.30
CA ALA A 59 -1.10 11.20 20.52
C ALA A 59 -1.11 12.54 21.20
#